data_e5e1b5925a4947cfb66c6db43e2660f9
#
_entry.id   e5e1b5925a4947cfb66c6db43e2660f9
#
_cell.length_a   1.000
_cell.length_b   1.000
_cell.length_c   1.000
_cell.angle_alpha   90.00
_cell.angle_beta   90.00
_cell.angle_gamma   90.00
#
_symmetry.space_group_name_H-M   'P 1'
#
loop_
_entity.id
_entity.type
_entity.pdbx_description
1 polymer ?
#
loop_
_entity_poly.entity_id
_entity_poly.type
_entity_poly.pdbx_seq_one_letter_code
_entity_poly.pdbx_strand_id
1 'polypeptide(L)'
;MSIIAKIVEVLKKEQTFTPTDAMASAARRALAWKEDGKRGGTVVGIARAHQLVNKENLSRDTVRRMYSFFSRHEVDKKAEGFSQGENGYPSPGRVAWDLWGGDAGYSWSKAQWESIQRREESAK
;
A
#
# COMPACT_ATOMS: atom_id res chain seq x y z
N MET A 1 2.05 33.83 12.90
CA MET A 1 2.00 32.91 11.75
C MET A 1 1.09 33.50 10.68
N SER A 2 1.53 33.49 9.43
CA SER A 2 0.76 34.06 8.33
C SER A 2 -0.47 33.23 8.02
N ILE A 3 -1.47 33.86 7.42
CA ILE A 3 -2.69 33.16 6.95
C ILE A 3 -2.30 32.09 5.93
N ILE A 4 -1.34 32.36 5.05
CA ILE A 4 -0.85 31.41 4.05
C ILE A 4 -0.27 30.16 4.71
N ALA A 5 0.53 30.31 5.75
CA ALA A 5 1.09 29.18 6.48
C ALA A 5 0.00 28.32 7.13
N LYS A 6 -1.05 28.96 7.68
CA LYS A 6 -2.20 28.24 8.25
C LYS A 6 -2.98 27.46 7.17
N ILE A 7 -3.19 28.05 6.02
CA ILE A 7 -3.88 27.40 4.89
C ILE A 7 -3.09 26.19 4.44
N VAL A 8 -1.76 26.32 4.30
CA VAL A 8 -0.89 25.20 3.92
C VAL A 8 -0.97 24.07 4.94
N GLU A 9 -0.97 24.37 6.24
CA GLU A 9 -1.11 23.36 7.30
C GLU A 9 -2.44 22.63 7.21
N VAL A 10 -3.53 23.38 7.02
CA VAL A 10 -4.88 22.80 6.90
C VAL A 10 -4.94 21.88 5.67
N LEU A 11 -4.41 22.32 4.53
CA LEU A 11 -4.40 21.50 3.31
C LEU A 11 -3.58 20.22 3.49
N LYS A 12 -2.45 20.28 4.19
CA LYS A 12 -1.65 19.11 4.49
C LYS A 12 -2.37 18.13 5.39
N LYS A 13 -3.10 18.62 6.38
CA LYS A 13 -3.90 17.78 7.29
C LYS A 13 -5.07 17.13 6.59
N GLU A 14 -5.64 17.80 5.59
CA GLU A 14 -6.74 17.26 4.81
C GLU A 14 -6.30 16.24 3.75
N GLN A 15 -4.98 16.14 3.49
CA GLN A 15 -4.43 15.14 2.58
C GLN A 15 -4.31 13.79 3.29
N THR A 16 -5.45 13.16 3.51
CA THR A 16 -5.52 11.80 4.05
C THR A 16 -6.06 10.87 2.98
N PHE A 17 -5.59 9.65 3.02
CA PHE A 17 -5.91 8.66 1.99
C PHE A 17 -6.42 7.41 2.69
N THR A 18 -7.69 7.09 2.48
CA THR A 18 -8.33 5.95 3.15
C THR A 18 -8.25 4.71 2.26
N PRO A 19 -7.71 3.60 2.80
CA PRO A 19 -7.66 2.33 2.05
C PRO A 19 -9.05 1.84 1.68
N THR A 20 -9.12 1.08 0.59
CA THR A 20 -10.36 0.46 0.12
C THR A 20 -10.60 -0.89 0.81
N ASP A 21 -11.84 -1.39 0.68
CA ASP A 21 -12.19 -2.73 1.18
C ASP A 21 -11.36 -3.83 0.51
N ALA A 22 -11.09 -3.70 -0.79
CA ALA A 22 -10.28 -4.67 -1.52
C ALA A 22 -8.85 -4.72 -1.00
N MET A 23 -8.28 -3.58 -0.65
CA MET A 23 -6.95 -3.50 -0.03
C MET A 23 -6.95 -4.16 1.34
N ALA A 24 -7.97 -3.89 2.15
CA ALA A 24 -8.11 -4.48 3.47
C ALA A 24 -8.26 -6.01 3.37
N SER A 25 -9.01 -6.50 2.40
CA SER A 25 -9.18 -7.95 2.18
C SER A 25 -7.86 -8.64 1.82
N ALA A 26 -7.07 -8.04 0.93
CA ALA A 26 -5.76 -8.58 0.59
C ALA A 26 -4.84 -8.61 1.82
N ALA A 27 -4.83 -7.54 2.60
CA ALA A 27 -4.01 -7.46 3.80
C ALA A 27 -4.41 -8.51 4.84
N ARG A 28 -5.72 -8.74 5.04
CA ARG A 28 -6.20 -9.78 5.95
C ARG A 28 -5.73 -11.15 5.53
N ARG A 29 -5.81 -11.44 4.24
CA ARG A 29 -5.35 -12.72 3.67
C ARG A 29 -3.87 -12.93 3.97
N ALA A 30 -3.06 -11.91 3.74
CA ALA A 30 -1.62 -11.99 3.99
C ALA A 30 -1.29 -12.15 5.48
N LEU A 31 -2.01 -11.46 6.35
CA LEU A 31 -1.82 -11.61 7.79
C LEU A 31 -2.17 -13.04 8.24
N ALA A 32 -3.22 -13.64 7.68
CA ALA A 32 -3.56 -15.03 7.95
C ALA A 32 -2.45 -15.97 7.48
N TRP A 33 -1.86 -15.73 6.31
CA TRP A 33 -0.72 -16.51 5.85
C TRP A 33 0.47 -16.40 6.81
N LYS A 34 0.73 -15.20 7.34
CA LYS A 34 1.80 -15.01 8.32
C LYS A 34 1.55 -15.81 9.60
N GLU A 35 0.32 -15.84 10.08
CA GLU A 35 -0.06 -16.66 11.23
C GLU A 35 0.16 -18.15 10.97
N ASP A 36 -0.04 -18.59 9.74
CA ASP A 36 0.19 -19.98 9.32
C ASP A 36 1.68 -20.28 9.07
N GLY A 37 2.57 -19.34 9.33
CA GLY A 37 4.01 -19.53 9.16
C GLY A 37 4.52 -19.34 7.75
N LYS A 38 3.72 -18.78 6.84
CA LYS A 38 4.18 -18.54 5.46
C LYS A 38 5.28 -17.47 5.45
N ARG A 39 6.26 -17.68 4.58
CA ARG A 39 7.38 -16.73 4.41
C ARG A 39 6.97 -15.54 3.57
N GLY A 40 7.65 -14.44 3.77
CA GLY A 40 7.49 -13.23 2.97
C GLY A 40 7.12 -12.01 3.80
N GLY A 41 7.45 -10.87 3.25
CA GLY A 41 7.19 -9.59 3.89
C GLY A 41 8.21 -9.25 4.96
N THR A 42 8.09 -8.03 5.43
CA THR A 42 8.95 -7.46 6.46
C THR A 42 8.09 -6.97 7.62
N VAL A 43 8.74 -6.57 8.73
CA VAL A 43 8.03 -5.93 9.85
C VAL A 43 7.25 -4.70 9.36
N VAL A 44 7.82 -3.92 8.44
CA VAL A 44 7.14 -2.75 7.87
C VAL A 44 5.89 -3.18 7.07
N GLY A 45 6.00 -4.24 6.28
CA GLY A 45 4.86 -4.78 5.52
C GLY A 45 3.74 -5.26 6.43
N ILE A 46 4.08 -5.93 7.53
CA ILE A 46 3.09 -6.40 8.52
C ILE A 46 2.38 -5.18 9.16
N ALA A 47 3.15 -4.16 9.55
CA ALA A 47 2.56 -2.94 10.11
C ALA A 47 1.64 -2.25 9.10
N ARG A 48 2.04 -2.23 7.83
CA ARG A 48 1.22 -1.68 6.75
C ARG A 48 -0.09 -2.44 6.61
N ALA A 49 -0.02 -3.77 6.65
CA ALA A 49 -1.22 -4.60 6.54
C ALA A 49 -2.23 -4.29 7.65
N HIS A 50 -1.77 -4.10 8.88
CA HIS A 50 -2.65 -3.71 10.00
C HIS A 50 -3.31 -2.36 9.75
N GLN A 51 -2.57 -1.38 9.22
CA GLN A 51 -3.14 -0.08 8.87
C GLN A 51 -4.23 -0.22 7.80
N LEU A 52 -4.02 -1.08 6.81
CA LEU A 52 -4.99 -1.29 5.74
C LEU A 52 -6.26 -1.98 6.26
N VAL A 53 -6.11 -3.00 7.11
CA VAL A 53 -7.24 -3.71 7.71
C VAL A 53 -8.07 -2.77 8.57
N ASN A 54 -7.42 -1.89 9.33
CA ASN A 54 -8.08 -0.91 10.18
C ASN A 54 -8.58 0.31 9.41
N LYS A 55 -8.31 0.37 8.11
CA LYS A 55 -8.67 1.50 7.23
C LYS A 55 -8.22 2.84 7.80
N GLU A 56 -7.00 2.86 8.32
CA GLU A 56 -6.40 4.09 8.84
C GLU A 56 -6.15 5.07 7.72
N ASN A 57 -6.32 6.35 8.01
CA ASN A 57 -5.96 7.39 7.04
C ASN A 57 -4.45 7.39 6.85
N LEU A 58 -4.02 7.19 5.62
CA LEU A 58 -2.60 7.11 5.29
C LEU A 58 -2.07 8.49 4.89
N SER A 59 -0.79 8.71 5.15
CA SER A 59 -0.12 9.95 4.79
C SER A 59 0.34 9.93 3.33
N ARG A 60 0.65 11.12 2.82
CA ARG A 60 1.26 11.28 1.50
C ARG A 60 2.52 10.41 1.35
N ASP A 61 3.37 10.41 2.36
CA ASP A 61 4.61 9.63 2.33
C ASP A 61 4.34 8.13 2.29
N THR A 62 3.33 7.67 3.02
CA THR A 62 2.93 6.25 2.99
C THR A 62 2.44 5.85 1.61
N VAL A 63 1.62 6.68 0.95
CA VAL A 63 1.16 6.42 -0.41
C VAL A 63 2.35 6.29 -1.36
N ARG A 64 3.32 7.20 -1.27
CA ARG A 64 4.54 7.16 -2.08
C ARG A 64 5.30 5.86 -1.86
N ARG A 65 5.45 5.44 -0.60
CA ARG A 65 6.15 4.20 -0.25
C ARG A 65 5.43 2.98 -0.80
N MET A 66 4.09 2.97 -0.75
CA MET A 66 3.30 1.88 -1.32
C MET A 66 3.51 1.77 -2.82
N TYR A 67 3.39 2.85 -3.55
CA TYR A 67 3.61 2.83 -5.00
C TYR A 67 5.04 2.39 -5.32
N SER A 68 6.02 2.88 -4.59
CA SER A 68 7.42 2.49 -4.76
C SER A 68 7.62 1.00 -4.52
N PHE A 69 7.01 0.45 -3.47
CA PHE A 69 7.05 -0.98 -3.17
C PHE A 69 6.53 -1.81 -4.36
N PHE A 70 5.33 -1.50 -4.83
CA PHE A 70 4.71 -2.26 -5.91
C PHE A 70 5.52 -2.16 -7.21
N SER A 71 6.06 -0.99 -7.51
CA SER A 71 6.87 -0.79 -8.72
C SER A 71 8.11 -1.67 -8.71
N ARG A 72 8.77 -1.81 -7.55
CA ARG A 72 9.97 -2.64 -7.43
C ARG A 72 9.66 -4.13 -7.41
N HIS A 73 8.51 -4.51 -6.86
CA HIS A 73 8.17 -5.92 -6.62
C HIS A 73 7.24 -6.52 -7.67
N GLU A 74 6.87 -5.75 -8.70
CA GLU A 74 6.02 -6.25 -9.77
C GLU A 74 6.62 -7.48 -10.46
N VAL A 75 7.94 -7.56 -10.53
CA VAL A 75 8.65 -8.71 -11.11
C VAL A 75 8.33 -10.02 -10.37
N ASP A 76 7.99 -9.94 -9.09
CA ASP A 76 7.67 -11.12 -8.28
C ASP A 76 6.42 -11.84 -8.77
N LYS A 77 5.56 -11.16 -9.54
CA LYS A 77 4.35 -11.75 -10.11
C LYS A 77 4.66 -12.85 -11.13
N LYS A 78 5.87 -12.85 -11.69
CA LYS A 78 6.32 -13.84 -12.66
C LYS A 78 6.87 -15.11 -12.02
N ALA A 79 7.15 -15.08 -10.72
CA ALA A 79 7.71 -16.21 -10.00
C ALA A 79 6.63 -17.27 -9.75
N GLU A 80 7.03 -18.54 -9.81
CA GLU A 80 6.12 -19.64 -9.49
C GLU A 80 5.63 -19.55 -8.07
N GLY A 81 4.34 -19.81 -7.86
CA GLY A 81 3.72 -19.73 -6.54
C GLY A 81 3.11 -18.37 -6.24
N PHE A 82 3.23 -17.40 -7.15
CA PHE A 82 2.57 -16.12 -6.95
C PHE A 82 1.06 -16.22 -7.12
N SER A 83 0.60 -17.02 -8.05
CA SER A 83 -0.82 -17.18 -8.35
C SER A 83 -1.40 -18.44 -7.74
N GLN A 84 -2.66 -18.36 -7.34
CA GLN A 84 -3.38 -19.49 -6.76
C GLN A 84 -3.35 -20.68 -7.74
N GLY A 85 -3.08 -21.87 -7.21
CA GLY A 85 -2.98 -23.09 -8.02
C GLY A 85 -1.56 -23.44 -8.45
N GLU A 86 -0.62 -22.54 -8.30
CA GLU A 86 0.79 -22.82 -8.61
C GLU A 86 1.50 -23.47 -7.43
N ASN A 87 2.55 -24.25 -7.72
CA ASN A 87 3.36 -24.86 -6.68
C ASN A 87 3.97 -23.78 -5.79
N GLY A 88 3.89 -24.00 -4.47
CA GLY A 88 4.46 -23.07 -3.51
C GLY A 88 3.62 -21.83 -3.24
N TYR A 89 2.37 -21.80 -3.73
CA TYR A 89 1.46 -20.69 -3.42
C TYR A 89 1.05 -20.72 -1.94
N PRO A 90 1.08 -19.58 -1.24
CA PRO A 90 1.58 -18.29 -1.74
C PRO A 90 3.11 -18.21 -1.65
N SER A 91 3.74 -17.69 -2.70
CA SER A 91 5.18 -17.42 -2.67
C SER A 91 5.48 -16.32 -1.65
N PRO A 92 6.74 -16.19 -1.18
CA PRO A 92 7.11 -15.07 -0.33
C PRO A 92 6.78 -13.71 -0.96
N GLY A 93 6.97 -13.59 -2.27
CA GLY A 93 6.62 -12.37 -3.00
C GLY A 93 5.11 -12.09 -2.99
N ARG A 94 4.28 -13.13 -3.08
CA ARG A 94 2.83 -12.97 -3.01
C ARG A 94 2.39 -12.52 -1.62
N VAL A 95 2.97 -13.11 -0.57
CA VAL A 95 2.65 -12.70 0.81
C VAL A 95 3.00 -11.22 1.00
N ALA A 96 4.21 -10.81 0.60
CA ALA A 96 4.61 -9.41 0.69
C ALA A 96 3.66 -8.50 -0.11
N TRP A 97 3.31 -8.90 -1.32
CA TRP A 97 2.40 -8.16 -2.20
C TRP A 97 1.05 -7.87 -1.53
N ASP A 98 0.46 -8.89 -0.93
CA ASP A 98 -0.85 -8.76 -0.29
C ASP A 98 -0.79 -8.01 1.04
N LEU A 99 0.34 -8.07 1.77
CA LEU A 99 0.53 -7.25 2.97
C LEU A 99 0.40 -5.75 2.67
N TRP A 100 0.80 -5.33 1.48
CA TRP A 100 0.71 -3.94 1.05
C TRP A 100 -0.60 -3.60 0.34
N GLY A 101 -1.54 -4.55 0.28
CA GLY A 101 -2.87 -4.33 -0.28
C GLY A 101 -3.16 -5.05 -1.59
N GLY A 102 -2.25 -5.88 -2.08
CA GLY A 102 -2.44 -6.64 -3.31
C GLY A 102 -2.54 -5.76 -4.55
N ASP A 103 -3.10 -6.30 -5.63
CA ASP A 103 -3.31 -5.55 -6.87
C ASP A 103 -4.15 -4.30 -6.65
N ALA A 104 -5.14 -4.38 -5.75
CA ALA A 104 -5.96 -3.22 -5.40
C ALA A 104 -5.12 -2.10 -4.78
N GLY A 105 -4.15 -2.48 -3.92
CA GLY A 105 -3.22 -1.52 -3.32
C GLY A 105 -2.32 -0.86 -4.35
N TYR A 106 -1.85 -1.63 -5.33
CA TYR A 106 -1.02 -1.09 -6.39
C TYR A 106 -1.79 -0.04 -7.22
N SER A 107 -2.96 -0.41 -7.73
CA SER A 107 -3.78 0.51 -8.51
C SER A 107 -4.15 1.76 -7.74
N TRP A 108 -4.54 1.58 -6.48
CA TRP A 108 -4.94 2.69 -5.61
C TRP A 108 -3.77 3.64 -5.32
N SER A 109 -2.62 3.10 -4.91
CA SER A 109 -1.46 3.91 -4.57
C SER A 109 -0.91 4.65 -5.78
N LYS A 110 -0.91 4.02 -6.95
CA LYS A 110 -0.52 4.66 -8.20
C LYS A 110 -1.42 5.85 -8.52
N ALA A 111 -2.75 5.64 -8.46
CA ALA A 111 -3.71 6.70 -8.76
C ALA A 111 -3.59 7.86 -7.76
N GLN A 112 -3.44 7.54 -6.47
CA GLN A 112 -3.29 8.57 -5.45
C GLN A 112 -1.99 9.35 -5.63
N TRP A 113 -0.89 8.66 -5.88
CA TRP A 113 0.41 9.30 -6.06
C TRP A 113 0.43 10.22 -7.28
N GLU A 114 -0.12 9.78 -8.40
CA GLU A 114 -0.23 10.61 -9.59
C GLU A 114 -1.10 11.85 -9.35
N SER A 115 -2.19 11.70 -8.61
CA SER A 115 -3.05 12.82 -8.24
C SER A 115 -2.32 13.83 -7.34
N ILE A 116 -1.56 13.32 -6.36
CA ILE A 116 -0.73 14.16 -5.48
C ILE A 116 0.28 14.97 -6.30
N GLN A 117 0.98 14.30 -7.22
CA GLN A 117 1.98 14.96 -8.05
C GLN A 117 1.37 16.05 -8.92
N ARG A 118 0.21 15.80 -9.51
CA ARG A 118 -0.48 16.80 -10.31
C ARG A 118 -0.86 18.03 -9.49
N ARG A 119 -1.35 17.83 -8.26
CA ARG A 119 -1.72 18.92 -7.36
C ARG A 119 -0.50 19.73 -6.93
N GLU A 120 0.59 19.04 -6.58
CA GLU A 120 1.83 19.73 -6.20
C GLU A 120 2.43 20.51 -7.34
N GLU A 121 2.39 19.98 -8.54
CA GLU A 121 2.89 20.67 -9.72
C GLU A 121 2.06 21.91 -10.05
N SER A 122 0.73 21.82 -9.93
CA SER A 122 -0.16 22.95 -10.16
C SER A 122 0.01 24.07 -9.13
N ALA A 123 0.51 23.74 -7.94
CA ALA A 123 0.71 24.70 -6.86
C ALA A 123 2.05 25.47 -6.96
N LYS A 124 2.93 25.12 -7.89
CA LYS A 124 4.23 25.77 -8.08
C LYS A 124 4.12 27.12 -8.76
#